data_dd5824d2d3c604a7a3edf9c893a10082
#
_entry.id   dd5824d2d3c604a7a3edf9c893a10082
#
_cell.length_a   1.000
_cell.length_b   1.000
_cell.length_c   1.000
_cell.angle_alpha   90.00
_cell.angle_beta   90.00
_cell.angle_gamma   90.00
#
_symmetry.space_group_name_H-M   'P 1'
#
loop_
_entity.id
_entity.type
_entity.pdbx_description
1 polymer ?
#
loop_
_entity_poly.entity_id
_entity_poly.type
_entity_poly.pdbx_seq_one_letter_code
_entity_poly.pdbx_strand_id
1 'polypeptide(L)'
;DADSCRSVMHQIRRSKSIAADAPSRFLAMPGSAVVQTGSMSSALQTPMMKQYLEIKARYPESILFFRMGDFYEMFLDDALIAARILDITLTSRNKNSADEIPFCGVPFHSAQPYIARLVEAGHRVAICEQVEDPRQAKGIVKRDVVKVVTPALVTESESLTPDENSYLLALCQKDGRWGCAWLDLSTGEFKASEEESLTG
;
A
#
# COMPACT_ATOMS: atom_id res chain seq x y z
N ASP A 1 9.67 -29.35 -9.85
CA ASP A 1 11.05 -29.69 -9.52
C ASP A 1 11.44 -28.98 -8.21
N ALA A 2 11.68 -29.75 -7.14
CA ALA A 2 11.91 -29.26 -5.77
C ALA A 2 13.11 -28.29 -5.71
N ASP A 3 14.15 -28.53 -6.47
CA ASP A 3 15.36 -27.70 -6.50
C ASP A 3 15.10 -26.31 -7.12
N SER A 4 14.20 -26.25 -8.08
CA SER A 4 13.78 -24.98 -8.69
C SER A 4 12.97 -24.11 -7.73
N CYS A 5 12.06 -24.72 -6.93
CA CYS A 5 11.32 -24.03 -5.89
C CYS A 5 12.23 -23.47 -4.80
N ARG A 6 13.20 -24.27 -4.32
CA ARG A 6 14.21 -23.85 -3.33
C ARG A 6 15.06 -22.70 -3.84
N SER A 7 15.48 -22.73 -5.12
CA SER A 7 16.25 -21.67 -5.75
C SER A 7 15.47 -20.34 -5.79
N VAL A 8 14.20 -20.39 -6.21
CA VAL A 8 13.30 -19.21 -6.24
C VAL A 8 13.06 -18.66 -4.82
N MET A 9 12.81 -19.54 -3.85
CA MET A 9 12.66 -19.15 -2.45
C MET A 9 13.92 -18.51 -1.88
N HIS A 10 15.10 -18.98 -2.29
CA HIS A 10 16.37 -18.40 -1.88
C HIS A 10 16.61 -17.01 -2.50
N GLN A 11 16.24 -16.81 -3.77
CA GLN A 11 16.28 -15.50 -4.44
C GLN A 11 15.30 -14.50 -3.79
N ILE A 12 14.07 -14.93 -3.50
CA ILE A 12 13.06 -14.12 -2.80
C ILE A 12 13.55 -13.73 -1.40
N ARG A 13 14.19 -14.65 -0.67
CA ARG A 13 14.83 -14.35 0.63
C ARG A 13 15.97 -13.34 0.51
N ARG A 14 16.76 -13.39 -0.55
CA ARG A 14 17.85 -12.42 -0.79
C ARG A 14 17.35 -11.03 -1.15
N SER A 15 16.33 -10.92 -1.99
CA SER A 15 15.71 -9.63 -2.31
C SER A 15 14.97 -9.00 -1.12
N LYS A 16 14.50 -9.82 -0.15
CA LYS A 16 13.94 -9.35 1.13
C LYS A 16 14.98 -9.07 2.22
N SER A 17 16.25 -9.35 1.99
CA SER A 17 17.33 -9.05 2.94
C SER A 17 17.51 -7.54 3.20
N ILE A 18 16.89 -6.67 2.40
CA ILE A 18 16.83 -5.23 2.65
C ILE A 18 15.70 -4.87 3.63
N ALA A 19 14.76 -5.79 3.90
CA ALA A 19 13.64 -5.58 4.82
C ALA A 19 13.81 -6.27 6.18
N ALA A 20 14.95 -6.88 6.47
CA ALA A 20 15.18 -7.68 7.69
C ALA A 20 15.58 -6.83 8.92
N ASP A 21 15.63 -5.51 8.80
CA ASP A 21 15.92 -4.59 9.93
C ASP A 21 14.67 -3.84 10.44
N ALA A 22 13.49 -4.39 10.22
CA ALA A 22 12.31 -3.97 10.97
C ALA A 22 12.34 -4.71 12.31
N PRO A 23 12.38 -3.97 13.44
CA PRO A 23 12.41 -4.61 14.76
C PRO A 23 11.19 -5.51 14.93
N SER A 24 11.44 -6.77 15.28
CA SER A 24 10.46 -7.77 15.67
C SER A 24 9.74 -7.35 16.97
N ARG A 25 8.88 -6.34 16.89
CA ARG A 25 7.97 -5.87 17.93
C ARG A 25 6.53 -5.80 17.46
N PHE A 26 6.11 -6.83 16.71
CA PHE A 26 4.68 -7.09 16.50
C PHE A 26 4.30 -8.40 17.15
N LEU A 27 4.60 -8.52 18.43
CA LEU A 27 3.99 -9.54 19.30
C LEU A 27 3.19 -8.79 20.37
N ALA A 28 1.88 -9.04 20.32
CA ALA A 28 0.90 -8.82 21.37
C ALA A 28 0.73 -7.36 21.86
N MET A 29 -0.18 -6.64 21.26
CA MET A 29 -0.95 -5.68 22.01
C MET A 29 -2.22 -6.37 22.52
N PRO A 30 -2.34 -6.64 23.83
CA PRO A 30 -3.60 -7.00 24.43
C PRO A 30 -4.43 -5.73 24.61
N GLY A 31 -5.68 -5.78 24.25
CA GLY A 31 -6.64 -4.81 24.70
C GLY A 31 -7.16 -3.91 23.59
N SER A 32 -8.37 -4.24 23.17
CA SER A 32 -9.33 -3.29 22.63
C SER A 32 -9.25 -2.00 23.43
N ALA A 33 -8.54 -1.01 22.88
CA ALA A 33 -8.75 0.36 23.30
C ALA A 33 -10.17 0.70 22.90
N VAL A 34 -11.06 0.66 23.87
CA VAL A 34 -12.34 1.33 23.83
C VAL A 34 -12.03 2.75 23.38
N VAL A 35 -12.37 3.06 22.15
CA VAL A 35 -12.39 4.44 21.64
C VAL A 35 -13.33 5.17 22.59
N GLN A 36 -12.75 5.88 23.56
CA GLN A 36 -13.49 6.86 24.32
C GLN A 36 -14.08 7.82 23.29
N THR A 37 -15.38 7.96 23.31
CA THR A 37 -16.15 8.96 22.59
C THR A 37 -15.79 10.36 23.10
N GLY A 38 -14.54 10.75 22.91
CA GLY A 38 -14.09 12.12 22.92
C GLY A 38 -14.63 12.77 21.66
N SER A 39 -15.22 13.93 21.78
CA SER A 39 -15.70 14.80 20.71
C SER A 39 -14.74 14.72 19.51
N MET A 40 -15.16 14.11 18.40
CA MET A 40 -14.36 14.08 17.16
C MET A 40 -14.02 15.52 16.79
N SER A 41 -12.72 15.78 16.59
CA SER A 41 -12.18 17.07 16.19
C SER A 41 -13.01 17.68 15.06
N SER A 42 -13.33 18.97 15.16
CA SER A 42 -14.16 19.68 14.18
C SER A 42 -13.57 19.59 12.77
N ALA A 43 -12.27 19.49 12.65
CA ALA A 43 -11.54 19.32 11.39
C ALA A 43 -11.84 17.99 10.68
N LEU A 44 -12.05 16.91 11.43
CA LEU A 44 -12.41 15.60 10.89
C LEU A 44 -13.89 15.53 10.46
N GLN A 45 -14.71 16.48 10.87
CA GLN A 45 -16.13 16.51 10.54
C GLN A 45 -16.44 17.17 9.19
N THR A 46 -15.45 17.72 8.51
CA THR A 46 -15.67 18.28 7.18
C THR A 46 -16.13 17.20 6.19
N PRO A 47 -17.01 17.52 5.22
CA PRO A 47 -17.51 16.52 4.25
C PRO A 47 -16.38 15.77 3.54
N MET A 48 -15.29 16.46 3.22
CA MET A 48 -14.11 15.88 2.57
C MET A 48 -13.41 14.85 3.48
N MET A 49 -13.17 15.20 4.76
CA MET A 49 -12.52 14.26 5.69
C MET A 49 -13.40 13.07 6.02
N LYS A 50 -14.71 13.24 6.10
CA LYS A 50 -15.65 12.13 6.23
C LYS A 50 -15.52 11.16 5.07
N GLN A 51 -15.53 11.66 3.83
CA GLN A 51 -15.36 10.84 2.63
C GLN A 51 -13.99 10.13 2.65
N TYR A 52 -12.90 10.82 3.02
CA TYR A 52 -11.58 10.24 3.17
C TYR A 52 -11.59 9.07 4.18
N LEU A 53 -12.13 9.29 5.38
CA LEU A 53 -12.17 8.29 6.44
C LEU A 53 -13.04 7.08 6.07
N GLU A 54 -14.17 7.29 5.40
CA GLU A 54 -15.04 6.22 4.90
C GLU A 54 -14.31 5.34 3.88
N ILE A 55 -13.56 5.95 2.96
CA ILE A 55 -12.76 5.22 1.97
C ILE A 55 -11.59 4.51 2.66
N LYS A 56 -10.87 5.21 3.55
CA LYS A 56 -9.76 4.62 4.30
C LYS A 56 -10.17 3.40 5.12
N ALA A 57 -11.35 3.42 5.72
CA ALA A 57 -11.89 2.29 6.48
C ALA A 57 -12.09 1.02 5.61
N ARG A 58 -12.32 1.17 4.31
CA ARG A 58 -12.40 0.04 3.36
C ARG A 58 -11.01 -0.49 2.93
N TYR A 59 -9.97 0.34 3.06
CA TYR A 59 -8.60 0.01 2.66
C TYR A 59 -7.60 0.34 3.79
N PRO A 60 -7.76 -0.25 4.98
CA PRO A 60 -6.99 0.14 6.18
C PRO A 60 -5.49 -0.09 6.04
N GLU A 61 -5.08 -1.12 5.30
CA GLU A 61 -3.68 -1.50 5.10
C GLU A 61 -3.00 -0.79 3.93
N SER A 62 -3.71 0.08 3.21
CA SER A 62 -3.18 0.78 2.03
C SER A 62 -2.96 2.25 2.32
N ILE A 63 -1.86 2.83 1.85
CA ILE A 63 -1.68 4.27 1.81
C ILE A 63 -2.66 4.83 0.78
N LEU A 64 -3.56 5.72 1.20
CA LEU A 64 -4.62 6.25 0.36
C LEU A 64 -4.16 7.51 -0.38
N PHE A 65 -3.96 7.40 -1.69
CA PHE A 65 -3.73 8.52 -2.59
C PHE A 65 -5.07 9.14 -2.97
N PHE A 66 -5.48 10.15 -2.23
CA PHE A 66 -6.80 10.75 -2.34
C PHE A 66 -6.77 11.96 -3.28
N ARG A 67 -7.46 11.91 -4.42
CA ARG A 67 -7.46 12.95 -5.44
C ARG A 67 -8.06 14.26 -4.93
N MET A 68 -7.26 15.32 -4.92
CA MET A 68 -7.63 16.68 -4.54
C MET A 68 -7.15 17.68 -5.60
N GLY A 69 -8.03 18.01 -6.55
CA GLY A 69 -7.65 18.85 -7.69
C GLY A 69 -6.51 18.20 -8.51
N ASP A 70 -5.37 18.87 -8.60
CA ASP A 70 -4.20 18.39 -9.36
C ASP A 70 -3.21 17.57 -8.51
N PHE A 71 -3.60 17.20 -7.28
CA PHE A 71 -2.76 16.43 -6.36
C PHE A 71 -3.44 15.14 -5.92
N TYR A 72 -2.62 14.15 -5.55
CA TYR A 72 -2.98 13.13 -4.60
C TYR A 72 -2.50 13.58 -3.22
N GLU A 73 -3.43 13.71 -2.31
CA GLU A 73 -3.14 14.05 -0.91
C GLU A 73 -3.29 12.81 -0.02
N MET A 74 -2.38 12.66 0.91
CA MET A 74 -2.40 11.64 1.97
C MET A 74 -2.57 12.34 3.30
N PHE A 75 -3.36 11.76 4.20
CA PHE A 75 -3.67 12.38 5.50
C PHE A 75 -3.34 11.45 6.65
N LEU A 76 -3.22 12.02 7.85
CA LEU A 76 -3.02 11.30 9.11
C LEU A 76 -1.78 10.39 9.06
N ASP A 77 -1.93 9.13 9.48
CA ASP A 77 -0.83 8.15 9.51
C ASP A 77 -0.25 7.87 8.11
N ASP A 78 -1.10 7.87 7.08
CA ASP A 78 -0.64 7.70 5.68
C ASP A 78 0.31 8.83 5.28
N ALA A 79 0.05 10.06 5.71
CA ALA A 79 0.92 11.19 5.44
C ALA A 79 2.26 11.08 6.14
N LEU A 80 2.28 10.61 7.39
CA LEU A 80 3.51 10.43 8.17
C LEU A 80 4.41 9.37 7.54
N ILE A 81 3.82 8.26 7.10
CA ILE A 81 4.53 7.16 6.42
C ILE A 81 5.04 7.62 5.07
N ALA A 82 4.15 8.18 4.23
CA ALA A 82 4.48 8.59 2.88
C ALA A 82 5.54 9.71 2.86
N ALA A 83 5.41 10.75 3.69
CA ALA A 83 6.37 11.84 3.73
C ALA A 83 7.78 11.36 4.05
N ARG A 84 7.93 10.37 4.96
CA ARG A 84 9.22 9.79 5.33
C ARG A 84 9.84 8.98 4.19
N ILE A 85 9.06 8.11 3.54
CA ILE A 85 9.57 7.22 2.49
C ILE A 85 9.87 7.99 1.21
N LEU A 86 8.99 8.93 0.86
CA LEU A 86 9.09 9.69 -0.37
C LEU A 86 10.03 10.90 -0.26
N ASP A 87 10.45 11.25 0.94
CA ASP A 87 11.25 12.46 1.24
C ASP A 87 10.56 13.74 0.73
N ILE A 88 9.26 13.86 1.03
CA ILE A 88 8.44 15.02 0.67
C ILE A 88 8.00 15.78 1.93
N THR A 89 7.66 17.05 1.74
CA THR A 89 7.26 17.91 2.86
C THR A 89 5.97 17.43 3.51
N LEU A 90 6.06 17.11 4.80
CA LEU A 90 4.89 16.95 5.65
C LEU A 90 4.42 18.33 6.09
N THR A 91 3.15 18.62 5.91
CA THR A 91 2.50 19.85 6.36
C THR A 91 1.25 19.50 7.16
N SER A 92 0.49 20.50 7.56
CA SER A 92 -0.75 20.27 8.31
C SER A 92 -1.84 21.25 7.93
N ARG A 93 -3.07 20.79 7.99
CA ARG A 93 -4.26 21.64 7.97
C ARG A 93 -4.55 22.10 9.39
N ASN A 94 -5.12 23.30 9.52
CA ASN A 94 -5.46 23.91 10.81
C ASN A 94 -4.25 24.07 11.75
N LYS A 95 -3.12 24.53 11.19
CA LYS A 95 -1.89 24.79 11.96
C LYS A 95 -2.18 25.58 13.23
N ASN A 96 -1.52 25.19 14.32
CA ASN A 96 -1.64 25.80 15.64
C ASN A 96 -3.03 25.64 16.32
N SER A 97 -3.82 24.68 15.91
CA SER A 97 -5.07 24.30 16.59
C SER A 97 -4.94 22.91 17.21
N ALA A 98 -5.80 22.61 18.19
CA ALA A 98 -5.90 21.26 18.75
C ALA A 98 -6.38 20.21 17.71
N ASP A 99 -6.87 20.69 16.58
CA ASP A 99 -7.45 19.92 15.48
C ASP A 99 -6.52 19.88 14.26
N GLU A 100 -5.22 19.85 14.48
CA GLU A 100 -4.23 19.79 13.41
C GLU A 100 -4.24 18.42 12.71
N ILE A 101 -4.37 18.42 11.37
CA ILE A 101 -4.37 17.21 10.55
C ILE A 101 -3.11 17.18 9.69
N PRO A 102 -2.17 16.25 9.94
CA PRO A 102 -0.99 16.10 9.10
C PRO A 102 -1.40 15.65 7.69
N PHE A 103 -0.80 16.24 6.67
CA PHE A 103 -0.96 15.81 5.30
C PHE A 103 0.30 16.07 4.46
N CYS A 104 0.44 15.31 3.39
CA CYS A 104 1.41 15.55 2.32
C CYS A 104 0.75 15.26 0.97
N GLY A 105 1.38 15.66 -0.12
CA GLY A 105 0.80 15.46 -1.43
C GLY A 105 1.82 15.45 -2.55
N VAL A 106 1.46 14.79 -3.65
CA VAL A 106 2.23 14.72 -4.89
C VAL A 106 1.35 15.11 -6.07
N PRO A 107 1.89 15.74 -7.14
CA PRO A 107 1.11 16.02 -8.32
C PRO A 107 0.60 14.73 -8.98
N PHE A 108 -0.68 14.69 -9.37
CA PHE A 108 -1.28 13.45 -9.88
C PHE A 108 -0.65 12.97 -11.19
N HIS A 109 -0.28 13.90 -12.06
CA HIS A 109 0.32 13.58 -13.36
C HIS A 109 1.74 13.01 -13.28
N SER A 110 2.40 13.13 -12.15
CA SER A 110 3.74 12.60 -11.87
C SER A 110 3.76 11.65 -10.67
N ALA A 111 2.62 11.02 -10.35
CA ALA A 111 2.49 10.20 -9.14
C ALA A 111 3.20 8.83 -9.25
N GLN A 112 3.43 8.29 -10.44
CA GLN A 112 3.96 6.94 -10.66
C GLN A 112 5.29 6.66 -9.93
N PRO A 113 6.33 7.49 -10.02
CA PRO A 113 7.57 7.26 -9.29
C PRO A 113 7.39 7.22 -7.76
N TYR A 114 6.45 8.01 -7.24
CA TYR A 114 6.14 8.01 -5.80
C TYR A 114 5.41 6.74 -5.37
N ILE A 115 4.47 6.26 -6.20
CA ILE A 115 3.76 5.00 -5.97
C ILE A 115 4.76 3.84 -5.99
N ALA A 116 5.66 3.79 -6.99
CA ALA A 116 6.69 2.76 -7.09
C ALA A 116 7.57 2.70 -5.81
N ARG A 117 8.07 3.83 -5.33
CA ARG A 117 8.89 3.90 -4.10
C ARG A 117 8.15 3.38 -2.85
N LEU A 118 6.86 3.67 -2.70
CA LEU A 118 6.06 3.16 -1.59
C LEU A 118 5.86 1.64 -1.70
N VAL A 119 5.62 1.15 -2.91
CA VAL A 119 5.44 -0.28 -3.20
C VAL A 119 6.75 -1.04 -2.98
N GLU A 120 7.88 -0.53 -3.42
CA GLU A 120 9.23 -1.07 -3.16
C GLU A 120 9.54 -1.12 -1.65
N ALA A 121 9.07 -0.12 -0.90
CA ALA A 121 9.15 -0.10 0.56
C ALA A 121 8.17 -1.09 1.25
N GLY A 122 7.41 -1.87 0.49
CA GLY A 122 6.51 -2.91 0.99
C GLY A 122 5.09 -2.46 1.30
N HIS A 123 4.73 -1.22 0.96
CA HIS A 123 3.39 -0.69 1.21
C HIS A 123 2.43 -0.95 0.04
N ARG A 124 1.15 -1.07 0.37
CA ARG A 124 0.07 -1.05 -0.62
C ARG A 124 -0.36 0.40 -0.85
N VAL A 125 -0.71 0.76 -2.07
CA VAL A 125 -1.19 2.10 -2.41
C VAL A 125 -2.57 1.98 -3.04
N ALA A 126 -3.59 2.61 -2.43
CA ALA A 126 -4.94 2.71 -2.97
C ALA A 126 -5.11 4.06 -3.68
N ILE A 127 -5.34 4.03 -4.99
CA ILE A 127 -5.52 5.22 -5.82
C ILE A 127 -7.01 5.57 -5.85
N CYS A 128 -7.34 6.71 -5.29
CA CYS A 128 -8.70 7.21 -5.16
C CYS A 128 -8.92 8.41 -6.08
N GLU A 129 -9.78 8.23 -7.07
CA GLU A 129 -10.10 9.24 -8.09
C GLU A 129 -11.48 9.85 -7.90
N GLN A 130 -11.67 11.02 -8.49
CA GLN A 130 -12.99 11.63 -8.67
C GLN A 130 -13.77 10.80 -9.69
N VAL A 131 -14.90 10.23 -9.27
CA VAL A 131 -15.73 9.35 -10.10
C VAL A 131 -16.97 10.05 -10.66
N GLU A 132 -17.08 11.35 -10.44
CA GLU A 132 -18.11 12.21 -11.05
C GLU A 132 -17.49 13.53 -11.56
N ASP A 133 -18.18 14.15 -12.51
CA ASP A 133 -17.77 15.47 -13.04
C ASP A 133 -17.91 16.55 -11.95
N PRO A 134 -16.81 17.23 -11.57
CA PRO A 134 -16.85 18.31 -10.58
C PRO A 134 -17.85 19.43 -10.91
N ARG A 135 -18.16 19.65 -12.20
CA ARG A 135 -19.08 20.67 -12.66
C ARG A 135 -20.54 20.31 -12.41
N GLN A 136 -20.83 19.02 -12.22
CA GLN A 136 -22.18 18.47 -11.99
C GLN A 136 -22.43 18.09 -10.52
N ALA A 137 -21.37 18.09 -9.72
CA ALA A 137 -21.46 17.70 -8.31
C ALA A 137 -22.31 18.68 -7.49
N LYS A 138 -23.35 18.19 -6.85
CA LYS A 138 -24.13 18.94 -5.87
C LYS A 138 -23.50 18.80 -4.49
N GLY A 139 -22.39 19.50 -4.23
CA GLY A 139 -21.64 19.43 -2.99
C GLY A 139 -20.21 18.95 -3.19
N ILE A 140 -19.77 18.00 -2.34
CA ILE A 140 -18.42 17.44 -2.51
C ILE A 140 -18.40 16.41 -3.63
N VAL A 141 -17.42 16.51 -4.53
CA VAL A 141 -17.20 15.55 -5.62
C VAL A 141 -17.02 14.15 -5.05
N LYS A 142 -17.77 13.19 -5.57
CA LYS A 142 -17.65 11.79 -5.18
C LYS A 142 -16.32 11.21 -5.62
N ARG A 143 -15.71 10.45 -4.73
CA ARG A 143 -14.45 9.74 -4.98
C ARG A 143 -14.61 8.28 -4.63
N ASP A 144 -13.85 7.44 -5.33
CA ASP A 144 -13.74 6.02 -5.02
C ASP A 144 -12.37 5.47 -5.41
N VAL A 145 -11.98 4.33 -4.83
CA VAL A 145 -10.74 3.66 -5.19
C VAL A 145 -10.91 2.96 -6.53
N VAL A 146 -10.09 3.34 -7.49
CA VAL A 146 -10.08 2.79 -8.84
C VAL A 146 -9.01 1.72 -9.06
N LYS A 147 -7.94 1.75 -8.25
CA LYS A 147 -6.81 0.82 -8.36
C LYS A 147 -6.15 0.64 -6.99
N VAL A 148 -5.74 -0.59 -6.67
CA VAL A 148 -4.83 -0.87 -5.54
C VAL A 148 -3.55 -1.45 -6.12
N VAL A 149 -2.43 -0.77 -5.87
CA VAL A 149 -1.09 -1.23 -6.26
C VAL A 149 -0.46 -1.91 -5.06
N THR A 150 0.07 -3.10 -5.27
CA THR A 150 0.70 -3.92 -4.23
C THR A 150 2.10 -4.34 -4.66
N PRO A 151 3.00 -4.70 -3.73
CA PRO A 151 4.34 -5.17 -4.05
C PRO A 151 4.40 -6.38 -4.99
N ALA A 152 3.31 -7.16 -5.08
CA ALA A 152 3.21 -8.32 -5.97
C ALA A 152 2.62 -7.97 -7.35
N LEU A 153 2.11 -6.76 -7.54
CA LEU A 153 1.41 -6.35 -8.76
C LEU A 153 2.28 -5.35 -9.54
N VAL A 154 3.20 -5.88 -10.32
CA VAL A 154 3.96 -5.10 -11.31
C VAL A 154 3.09 -5.03 -12.57
N THR A 155 2.31 -3.96 -12.73
CA THR A 155 1.35 -3.80 -13.83
C THR A 155 1.85 -2.92 -14.97
N GLU A 156 3.01 -2.30 -14.82
CA GLU A 156 3.57 -1.40 -15.83
C GLU A 156 5.00 -1.83 -16.16
N SER A 157 5.31 -1.93 -17.45
CA SER A 157 6.61 -2.33 -17.98
C SER A 157 7.77 -1.43 -17.51
N GLU A 158 7.46 -0.21 -17.06
CA GLU A 158 8.45 0.74 -16.51
C GLU A 158 8.94 0.36 -15.11
N SER A 159 8.24 -0.56 -14.41
CA SER A 159 8.61 -1.04 -13.08
C SER A 159 9.45 -2.32 -13.11
N LEU A 160 9.70 -2.88 -14.30
CA LEU A 160 10.58 -4.04 -14.48
C LEU A 160 12.00 -3.56 -14.78
N THR A 161 12.94 -3.90 -13.90
CA THR A 161 14.37 -3.69 -14.16
C THR A 161 14.79 -4.71 -15.22
N PRO A 162 15.43 -4.30 -16.35
CA PRO A 162 15.71 -5.19 -17.47
C PRO A 162 16.52 -6.44 -17.14
N ASP A 163 17.31 -6.40 -16.08
CA ASP A 163 18.24 -7.46 -15.70
C ASP A 163 17.86 -8.18 -14.39
N GLU A 164 16.63 -7.96 -13.87
CA GLU A 164 16.15 -8.59 -12.64
C GLU A 164 14.86 -9.37 -12.87
N ASN A 165 14.84 -10.62 -12.36
CA ASN A 165 13.62 -11.42 -12.38
C ASN A 165 12.64 -10.89 -11.35
N SER A 166 11.35 -10.81 -11.71
CA SER A 166 10.28 -10.40 -10.81
C SER A 166 9.30 -11.55 -10.61
N TYR A 167 9.27 -12.13 -9.40
CA TYR A 167 8.48 -13.31 -9.11
C TYR A 167 7.20 -13.01 -8.33
N LEU A 168 6.08 -13.52 -8.85
CA LEU A 168 4.85 -13.69 -8.10
C LEU A 168 4.78 -15.12 -7.58
N LEU A 169 4.73 -15.28 -6.25
CA LEU A 169 4.67 -16.57 -5.57
C LEU A 169 3.30 -16.77 -4.92
N ALA A 170 2.69 -17.92 -5.18
CA ALA A 170 1.51 -18.39 -4.47
C ALA A 170 1.83 -19.67 -3.70
N LEU A 171 1.39 -19.73 -2.44
CA LEU A 171 1.52 -20.90 -1.58
C LEU A 171 0.14 -21.33 -1.08
N CYS A 172 -0.11 -22.63 -1.07
CA CYS A 172 -1.27 -23.21 -0.44
C CYS A 172 -0.88 -24.46 0.35
N GLN A 173 -1.64 -24.76 1.41
CA GLN A 173 -1.46 -25.99 2.17
C GLN A 173 -2.75 -26.80 2.15
N LYS A 174 -2.63 -28.09 1.86
CA LYS A 174 -3.74 -29.05 1.91
C LYS A 174 -3.22 -30.43 2.35
N ASP A 175 -3.91 -31.07 3.25
CA ASP A 175 -3.63 -32.43 3.74
C ASP A 175 -2.16 -32.66 4.17
N GLY A 176 -1.54 -31.64 4.79
CA GLY A 176 -0.16 -31.68 5.26
C GLY A 176 0.90 -31.42 4.18
N ARG A 177 0.52 -31.26 2.91
CA ARG A 177 1.41 -30.93 1.78
C ARG A 177 1.28 -29.48 1.39
N TRP A 178 2.36 -28.92 0.84
CA TRP A 178 2.42 -27.56 0.34
C TRP A 178 2.41 -27.55 -1.20
N GLY A 179 1.48 -26.79 -1.76
CA GLY A 179 1.53 -26.39 -3.15
C GLY A 179 2.26 -25.05 -3.28
N CYS A 180 3.22 -24.99 -4.18
CA CYS A 180 3.99 -23.79 -4.49
C CYS A 180 3.88 -23.51 -5.98
N ALA A 181 3.42 -22.31 -6.35
CA ALA A 181 3.39 -21.88 -7.75
C ALA A 181 4.05 -20.50 -7.86
N TRP A 182 4.85 -20.29 -8.89
CA TRP A 182 5.47 -18.99 -9.15
C TRP A 182 5.45 -18.63 -10.63
N LEU A 183 5.31 -17.35 -10.86
CA LEU A 183 5.33 -16.73 -12.18
C LEU A 183 6.46 -15.70 -12.19
N ASP A 184 7.39 -15.83 -13.11
CA ASP A 184 8.31 -14.77 -13.42
C ASP A 184 7.64 -13.74 -14.34
N LEU A 185 7.35 -12.56 -13.80
CA LEU A 185 6.66 -11.49 -14.51
C LEU A 185 7.52 -10.87 -15.62
N SER A 186 8.84 -11.04 -15.56
CA SER A 186 9.77 -10.52 -16.57
C SER A 186 9.83 -11.40 -17.82
N THR A 187 9.71 -12.71 -17.65
CA THR A 187 9.82 -13.69 -18.74
C THR A 187 8.49 -14.35 -19.10
N GLY A 188 7.49 -14.32 -18.21
CA GLY A 188 6.24 -15.05 -18.33
C GLY A 188 6.37 -16.54 -17.97
N GLU A 189 7.52 -16.98 -17.45
CA GLU A 189 7.71 -18.38 -17.08
C GLU A 189 6.86 -18.72 -15.85
N PHE A 190 5.99 -19.74 -15.98
CA PHE A 190 5.16 -20.24 -14.87
C PHE A 190 5.59 -21.65 -14.48
N LYS A 191 5.78 -21.87 -13.18
CA LYS A 191 6.08 -23.20 -12.62
C LYS A 191 5.24 -23.46 -11.38
N ALA A 192 5.00 -24.74 -11.12
CA ALA A 192 4.32 -25.20 -9.90
C ALA A 192 4.99 -26.48 -9.39
N SER A 193 5.03 -26.65 -8.08
CA SER A 193 5.51 -27.85 -7.40
C SER A 193 4.67 -28.19 -6.20
N GLU A 194 4.81 -29.42 -5.72
CA GLU A 194 4.22 -29.88 -4.49
C GLU A 194 5.35 -30.39 -3.57
N GLU A 195 5.34 -29.91 -2.31
CA GLU A 195 6.39 -30.14 -1.33
C GLU A 195 5.81 -30.68 -0.03
N GLU A 196 6.53 -31.58 0.64
CA GLU A 196 6.15 -32.08 1.97
C GLU A 196 6.47 -31.06 3.08
N SER A 197 7.45 -30.21 2.86
CA SER A 197 7.88 -29.15 3.79
C SER A 197 8.49 -27.97 3.05
N LEU A 198 8.23 -26.76 3.54
CA LEU A 198 8.88 -25.55 3.06
C LEU A 198 10.17 -25.19 3.83
N THR A 199 10.53 -26.03 4.81
CA THR A 199 11.76 -25.88 5.60
C THR A 199 12.87 -26.74 5.00
N GLY A 200 13.85 -26.09 4.42
CA GLY A 200 15.10 -26.67 3.97
C GLY A 200 16.26 -25.80 4.41
#